data_0e9f16ebb98868514a9a2b276619bc8d
#
_entry.id   0e9f16ebb98868514a9a2b276619bc8d
#
_cell.length_a   1.000
_cell.length_b   1.000
_cell.length_c   1.000
_cell.angle_alpha   90.00
_cell.angle_beta   90.00
_cell.angle_gamma   90.00
#
_symmetry.space_group_name_H-M   'P 1'
#
loop_
_entity.id
_entity.type
_entity.pdbx_description
1 polymer ?
#
loop_
_entity_poly.entity_id
_entity_poly.type
_entity_poly.pdbx_seq_one_letter_code
_entity_poly.pdbx_strand_id
1 'polypeptide(L)'
;MDGGFPEEAYTLRGFIGALGNEVEAWFISHPHDDHMGALWEILKQGTQDLRIKAIYHSSIVDKVIDAEPTEAEKTRDFYDRLSKSEASVVDIQQAGQVFDFDGMKLKIVSVATQLTTNPYNNNSMIMRVWDKKKSLVFLGDAGVECGDLALKGPYAEDLNCDYLQMAHHGQNGCSEEFYRSIKFRACLWPTPMWVWNNDTGGGFDTANLTTVRTREWMDKIGIKEHHVSVRDGLWKLD
;
A
#
# COMPACT_ATOMS: atom_id res chain seq x y z
N MET A 1 4.34 -4.06 -5.40
CA MET A 1 3.87 -3.32 -4.21
C MET A 1 2.76 -4.13 -3.59
N ASP A 2 2.90 -4.46 -2.29
CA ASP A 2 1.98 -5.31 -1.54
C ASP A 2 1.62 -6.61 -2.27
N GLY A 3 0.71 -7.41 -1.79
CA GLY A 3 0.41 -8.69 -2.42
C GLY A 3 -1.03 -9.17 -2.26
N GLY A 4 -1.78 -8.56 -1.36
CA GLY A 4 -3.13 -9.01 -1.01
C GLY A 4 -3.14 -10.03 0.12
N PHE A 5 -4.31 -10.62 0.36
CA PHE A 5 -4.54 -11.63 1.39
C PHE A 5 -3.75 -12.94 1.13
N PRO A 6 -3.54 -13.77 2.16
CA PRO A 6 -2.86 -15.08 1.99
C PRO A 6 -3.48 -15.97 0.90
N GLU A 7 -4.81 -15.95 0.76
CA GLU A 7 -5.55 -16.73 -0.23
C GLU A 7 -5.20 -16.34 -1.68
N GLU A 8 -4.73 -15.11 -1.89
CA GLU A 8 -4.36 -14.58 -3.19
C GLU A 8 -2.95 -15.00 -3.63
N ALA A 9 -2.17 -15.61 -2.75
CA ALA A 9 -0.81 -16.08 -3.03
C ALA A 9 -0.71 -16.97 -4.27
N TYR A 10 -1.68 -17.87 -4.46
CA TYR A 10 -1.73 -18.76 -5.62
C TYR A 10 -1.95 -17.99 -6.93
N THR A 11 -2.89 -17.06 -6.93
CA THR A 11 -3.19 -16.19 -8.10
C THR A 11 -1.98 -15.31 -8.43
N LEU A 12 -1.36 -14.73 -7.40
CA LEU A 12 -0.18 -13.87 -7.55
C LEU A 12 1.03 -14.64 -8.09
N ARG A 13 1.27 -15.89 -7.62
CA ARG A 13 2.29 -16.78 -8.19
C ARG A 13 2.04 -17.02 -9.68
N GLY A 14 0.81 -17.35 -10.06
CA GLY A 14 0.45 -17.55 -11.47
C GLY A 14 0.69 -16.30 -12.32
N PHE A 15 0.39 -15.13 -11.79
CA PHE A 15 0.64 -13.85 -12.46
C PHE A 15 2.13 -13.58 -12.63
N ILE A 16 2.93 -13.73 -11.57
CA ILE A 16 4.39 -13.59 -11.62
C ILE A 16 4.99 -14.64 -12.57
N GLY A 17 4.47 -15.87 -12.54
CA GLY A 17 4.86 -16.94 -13.44
C GLY A 17 4.69 -16.59 -14.92
N ALA A 18 3.58 -15.98 -15.28
CA ALA A 18 3.31 -15.48 -16.63
C ALA A 18 4.27 -14.36 -17.07
N LEU A 19 4.94 -13.70 -16.11
CA LEU A 19 5.93 -12.63 -16.35
C LEU A 19 7.38 -13.11 -16.23
N GLY A 20 7.64 -14.41 -16.07
CA GLY A 20 8.98 -14.98 -16.09
C GLY A 20 9.52 -15.45 -14.73
N ASN A 21 8.70 -15.58 -13.72
CA ASN A 21 9.04 -16.07 -12.37
C ASN A 21 10.07 -15.24 -11.60
N GLU A 22 10.31 -14.00 -12.01
CA GLU A 22 11.28 -13.13 -11.35
C GLU A 22 10.62 -11.86 -10.82
N VAL A 23 10.94 -11.50 -9.57
CA VAL A 23 10.56 -10.25 -8.91
C VAL A 23 11.82 -9.49 -8.56
N GLU A 24 12.06 -8.37 -9.24
CA GLU A 24 13.22 -7.51 -9.01
C GLU A 24 13.20 -6.90 -7.62
N ALA A 25 12.05 -6.35 -7.22
CA ALA A 25 11.85 -5.72 -5.93
C ALA A 25 10.41 -5.86 -5.48
N TRP A 26 10.20 -6.29 -4.24
CA TRP A 26 8.90 -6.37 -3.60
C TRP A 26 8.83 -5.39 -2.44
N PHE A 27 7.95 -4.42 -2.51
CA PHE A 27 7.75 -3.43 -1.46
C PHE A 27 6.47 -3.74 -0.68
N ILE A 28 6.55 -3.75 0.64
CA ILE A 28 5.41 -3.91 1.55
C ILE A 28 5.18 -2.58 2.26
N SER A 29 3.98 -2.02 2.09
CA SER A 29 3.60 -0.74 2.70
C SER A 29 3.52 -0.84 4.22
N HIS A 30 2.81 -1.86 4.72
CA HIS A 30 2.64 -2.14 6.15
C HIS A 30 2.21 -3.61 6.35
N PRO A 31 2.30 -4.16 7.58
CA PRO A 31 2.14 -5.59 7.80
C PRO A 31 0.69 -6.03 8.10
N HIS A 32 -0.35 -5.42 7.52
CA HIS A 32 -1.70 -5.98 7.52
C HIS A 32 -1.82 -7.14 6.53
N ASP A 33 -2.75 -8.02 6.81
CA ASP A 33 -2.99 -9.27 6.10
C ASP A 33 -3.29 -9.10 4.61
N ASP A 34 -4.05 -8.09 4.26
CA ASP A 34 -4.41 -7.75 2.88
C ASP A 34 -3.30 -6.98 2.11
N HIS A 35 -2.16 -6.76 2.74
CA HIS A 35 -0.96 -6.17 2.14
C HIS A 35 0.21 -7.14 2.10
N MET A 36 0.61 -7.69 3.24
CA MET A 36 1.75 -8.62 3.29
C MET A 36 1.35 -10.09 3.14
N GLY A 37 0.06 -10.41 3.25
CA GLY A 37 -0.42 -11.78 3.44
C GLY A 37 -0.05 -12.73 2.31
N ALA A 38 -0.16 -12.31 1.05
CA ALA A 38 0.23 -13.16 -0.07
C ALA A 38 1.75 -13.41 -0.08
N LEU A 39 2.58 -12.42 0.22
CA LEU A 39 4.03 -12.62 0.35
C LEU A 39 4.36 -13.55 1.54
N TRP A 40 3.72 -13.33 2.70
CA TRP A 40 3.86 -14.20 3.86
C TRP A 40 3.55 -15.66 3.53
N GLU A 41 2.43 -15.92 2.84
CA GLU A 41 2.04 -17.28 2.43
C GLU A 41 3.01 -17.85 1.39
N ILE A 42 3.50 -17.04 0.44
CA ILE A 42 4.54 -17.44 -0.51
C ILE A 42 5.83 -17.85 0.21
N LEU A 43 6.30 -17.07 1.17
CA LEU A 43 7.48 -17.40 1.96
C LEU A 43 7.27 -18.65 2.81
N LYS A 44 6.07 -18.87 3.33
CA LYS A 44 5.69 -20.06 4.11
C LYS A 44 5.69 -21.33 3.26
N GLN A 45 5.18 -21.26 2.03
CA GLN A 45 5.15 -22.39 1.09
C GLN A 45 6.52 -22.68 0.45
N GLY A 46 7.43 -21.71 0.47
CA GLY A 46 8.72 -21.74 -0.22
C GLY A 46 8.67 -21.03 -1.58
N THR A 47 9.84 -20.65 -2.08
CA THR A 47 10.02 -19.81 -3.28
C THR A 47 10.76 -20.54 -4.42
N GLN A 48 10.71 -21.88 -4.45
CA GLN A 48 11.46 -22.69 -5.44
C GLN A 48 11.06 -22.41 -6.89
N ASP A 49 9.84 -21.93 -7.09
CA ASP A 49 9.28 -21.57 -8.40
C ASP A 49 9.39 -20.07 -8.72
N LEU A 50 9.80 -19.25 -7.74
CA LEU A 50 9.91 -17.79 -7.87
C LEU A 50 11.29 -17.30 -7.44
N ARG A 51 11.86 -16.41 -8.22
CA ARG A 51 13.08 -15.70 -7.84
C ARG A 51 12.74 -14.29 -7.36
N ILE A 52 12.70 -14.09 -6.04
CA ILE A 52 12.55 -12.76 -5.44
C ILE A 52 13.96 -12.24 -5.12
N LYS A 53 14.39 -11.16 -5.78
CA LYS A 53 15.74 -10.61 -5.58
C LYS A 53 15.81 -9.78 -4.30
N ALA A 54 14.84 -8.89 -4.08
CA ALA A 54 14.82 -8.05 -2.89
C ALA A 54 13.41 -7.83 -2.36
N ILE A 55 13.28 -7.76 -1.05
CA ILE A 55 12.06 -7.39 -0.32
C ILE A 55 12.37 -6.16 0.53
N TYR A 56 11.55 -5.13 0.39
CA TYR A 56 11.67 -3.86 1.10
C TYR A 56 10.44 -3.66 1.98
N HIS A 57 10.65 -3.35 3.23
CA HIS A 57 9.59 -3.03 4.19
C HIS A 57 10.08 -1.96 5.17
N SER A 58 9.19 -1.40 5.97
CA SER A 58 9.55 -0.55 7.11
C SER A 58 8.98 -1.20 8.37
N SER A 59 9.85 -1.72 9.23
CA SER A 59 9.42 -2.47 10.40
C SER A 59 8.76 -1.58 11.45
N ILE A 60 7.77 -2.13 12.14
CA ILE A 60 7.13 -1.52 13.31
C ILE A 60 7.66 -2.18 14.58
N VAL A 61 7.81 -1.37 15.65
CA VAL A 61 8.31 -1.85 16.94
C VAL A 61 7.25 -2.65 17.70
N ASP A 62 7.68 -3.51 18.65
CA ASP A 62 6.79 -4.36 19.44
C ASP A 62 5.61 -3.60 20.07
N LYS A 63 5.84 -2.38 20.57
CA LYS A 63 4.77 -1.54 21.13
C LYS A 63 3.67 -1.24 20.13
N VAL A 64 3.97 -1.11 18.84
CA VAL A 64 3.00 -0.88 17.76
C VAL A 64 2.33 -2.19 17.41
N ILE A 65 3.10 -3.29 17.32
CA ILE A 65 2.57 -4.64 17.09
C ILE A 65 1.54 -5.00 18.16
N ASP A 66 1.87 -4.80 19.43
CA ASP A 66 0.99 -5.13 20.56
C ASP A 66 -0.25 -4.24 20.67
N ALA A 67 -0.25 -3.08 20.02
CA ALA A 67 -1.40 -2.18 19.99
C ALA A 67 -2.54 -2.71 19.10
N GLU A 68 -2.29 -3.71 18.23
CA GLU A 68 -3.30 -4.42 17.44
C GLU A 68 -3.11 -5.95 17.58
N PRO A 69 -3.57 -6.55 18.71
CA PRO A 69 -3.26 -7.92 19.06
C PRO A 69 -3.72 -8.97 18.04
N THR A 70 -4.74 -8.68 17.23
CA THR A 70 -5.28 -9.59 16.21
C THR A 70 -4.27 -9.87 15.09
N GLU A 71 -3.39 -8.90 14.80
CA GLU A 71 -2.38 -8.99 13.74
C GLU A 71 -1.00 -9.38 14.28
N ALA A 72 -0.82 -9.30 15.60
CA ALA A 72 0.51 -9.36 16.23
C ALA A 72 1.26 -10.69 15.96
N GLU A 73 0.60 -11.83 16.09
CA GLU A 73 1.23 -13.15 15.87
C GLU A 73 1.71 -13.30 14.42
N LYS A 74 0.84 -12.96 13.46
CA LYS A 74 1.16 -13.07 12.04
C LYS A 74 2.26 -12.11 11.62
N THR A 75 2.25 -10.88 12.14
CA THR A 75 3.32 -9.89 11.91
C THR A 75 4.69 -10.40 12.39
N ARG A 76 4.75 -10.99 13.58
CA ARG A 76 6.00 -11.56 14.10
C ARG A 76 6.46 -12.75 13.28
N ASP A 77 5.56 -13.64 12.88
CA ASP A 77 5.90 -14.75 11.98
C ASP A 77 6.36 -14.25 10.60
N PHE A 78 5.75 -13.18 10.09
CA PHE A 78 6.20 -12.54 8.84
C PHE A 78 7.63 -12.02 8.95
N TYR A 79 7.98 -11.30 10.01
CA TYR A 79 9.34 -10.81 10.21
C TYR A 79 10.35 -11.95 10.43
N ASP A 80 9.94 -13.02 11.12
CA ASP A 80 10.78 -14.23 11.25
C ASP A 80 11.05 -14.88 9.88
N ARG A 81 10.02 -14.96 9.00
CA ARG A 81 10.18 -15.49 7.63
C ARG A 81 11.04 -14.59 6.76
N LEU A 82 10.89 -13.26 6.87
CA LEU A 82 11.78 -12.33 6.17
C LEU A 82 13.24 -12.57 6.56
N SER A 83 13.52 -12.76 7.85
CA SER A 83 14.89 -13.02 8.34
C SER A 83 15.52 -14.31 7.83
N LYS A 84 14.69 -15.28 7.38
CA LYS A 84 15.09 -16.58 6.83
C LYS A 84 14.99 -16.65 5.30
N SER A 85 14.55 -15.57 4.67
CA SER A 85 14.38 -15.51 3.21
C SER A 85 15.73 -15.55 2.48
N GLU A 86 15.77 -16.19 1.31
CA GLU A 86 16.91 -16.12 0.39
C GLU A 86 17.00 -14.78 -0.36
N ALA A 87 15.91 -14.01 -0.38
CA ALA A 87 15.90 -12.66 -0.96
C ALA A 87 16.72 -11.69 -0.09
N SER A 88 17.24 -10.65 -0.70
CA SER A 88 17.83 -9.52 0.02
C SER A 88 16.70 -8.76 0.74
N VAL A 89 16.62 -8.84 2.07
CA VAL A 89 15.62 -8.13 2.86
C VAL A 89 16.19 -6.82 3.36
N VAL A 90 15.51 -5.73 3.07
CA VAL A 90 15.92 -4.36 3.45
C VAL A 90 14.84 -3.71 4.31
N ASP A 91 15.17 -3.49 5.56
CA ASP A 91 14.33 -2.72 6.49
C ASP A 91 14.60 -1.22 6.31
N ILE A 92 13.63 -0.50 5.78
CA ILE A 92 13.74 0.93 5.46
C ILE A 92 13.30 1.76 6.67
N GLN A 93 14.26 2.37 7.35
CA GLN A 93 14.04 3.18 8.54
C GLN A 93 14.20 4.69 8.29
N GLN A 94 14.54 5.11 7.05
CA GLN A 94 14.73 6.51 6.70
C GLN A 94 14.07 6.83 5.36
N ALA A 95 13.28 7.89 5.32
CA ALA A 95 12.72 8.43 4.09
C ALA A 95 13.79 9.10 3.22
N GLY A 96 13.46 9.34 1.95
CA GLY A 96 14.31 10.00 0.98
C GLY A 96 15.18 9.07 0.14
N GLN A 97 15.24 7.78 0.45
CA GLN A 97 15.96 6.81 -0.38
C GLN A 97 15.32 6.70 -1.76
N VAL A 98 16.16 6.63 -2.80
CA VAL A 98 15.73 6.49 -4.19
C VAL A 98 16.35 5.23 -4.79
N PHE A 99 15.53 4.43 -5.42
CA PHE A 99 15.91 3.22 -6.16
C PHE A 99 15.67 3.46 -7.65
N ASP A 100 16.50 2.84 -8.51
CA ASP A 100 16.37 2.89 -9.97
C ASP A 100 16.26 1.45 -10.51
N PHE A 101 15.16 1.17 -11.18
CA PHE A 101 14.86 -0.11 -11.80
C PHE A 101 14.71 0.08 -13.31
N ASP A 102 15.83 0.14 -14.01
CA ASP A 102 15.89 0.30 -15.48
C ASP A 102 15.10 1.51 -16.01
N GLY A 103 15.30 2.67 -15.33
CA GLY A 103 14.66 3.94 -15.67
C GLY A 103 13.31 4.20 -15.01
N MET A 104 12.72 3.22 -14.35
CA MET A 104 11.64 3.43 -13.39
C MET A 104 12.26 3.71 -12.01
N LYS A 105 11.96 4.85 -11.43
CA LYS A 105 12.47 5.24 -10.12
C LYS A 105 11.42 5.09 -9.04
N LEU A 106 11.86 4.71 -7.85
CA LEU A 106 11.03 4.68 -6.64
C LEU A 106 11.71 5.47 -5.53
N LYS A 107 10.96 6.35 -4.88
CA LYS A 107 11.40 7.11 -3.70
C LYS A 107 10.53 6.77 -2.50
N ILE A 108 11.16 6.55 -1.38
CA ILE A 108 10.49 6.45 -0.08
C ILE A 108 10.18 7.87 0.41
N VAL A 109 8.90 8.20 0.48
CA VAL A 109 8.42 9.52 0.90
C VAL A 109 8.24 9.57 2.43
N SER A 110 7.71 8.48 3.01
CA SER A 110 7.55 8.30 4.45
C SER A 110 7.81 6.84 4.83
N VAL A 111 8.31 6.61 6.02
CA VAL A 111 8.52 5.29 6.65
C VAL A 111 7.52 5.09 7.78
N ALA A 112 7.51 3.90 8.40
CA ALA A 112 6.70 3.61 9.58
C ALA A 112 6.92 4.69 10.66
N THR A 113 5.82 5.29 11.12
CA THR A 113 5.83 6.45 12.04
C THR A 113 5.99 6.05 13.50
N GLN A 114 5.84 4.75 13.80
CA GLN A 114 5.82 4.15 15.14
C GLN A 114 4.67 4.66 16.04
N LEU A 115 3.59 5.16 15.42
CA LEU A 115 2.36 5.55 16.12
C LEU A 115 1.57 4.32 16.58
N THR A 116 0.95 4.45 17.75
CA THR A 116 0.07 3.41 18.33
C THR A 116 -1.42 3.71 18.17
N THR A 117 -1.77 4.83 17.55
CA THR A 117 -3.13 5.16 17.09
C THR A 117 -3.31 4.64 15.67
N ASN A 118 -4.35 3.84 15.41
CA ASN A 118 -4.55 3.12 14.15
C ASN A 118 -3.23 2.45 13.69
N PRO A 119 -2.69 1.52 14.53
CA PRO A 119 -1.24 1.30 14.65
C PRO A 119 -0.60 0.77 13.37
N TYR A 120 -1.26 -0.11 12.64
CA TYR A 120 -0.71 -0.66 11.41
C TYR A 120 -0.87 0.31 10.24
N ASN A 121 -2.06 0.89 10.08
CA ASN A 121 -2.36 1.81 8.99
C ASN A 121 -1.51 3.10 9.06
N ASN A 122 -1.40 3.70 10.25
CA ASN A 122 -0.56 4.89 10.44
C ASN A 122 0.95 4.61 10.32
N ASN A 123 1.34 3.36 10.17
CA ASN A 123 2.71 2.95 9.92
C ASN A 123 2.94 2.51 8.46
N SER A 124 2.06 2.91 7.55
CA SER A 124 2.25 2.69 6.11
C SER A 124 3.45 3.46 5.58
N MET A 125 4.32 2.75 4.86
CA MET A 125 5.39 3.35 4.07
C MET A 125 4.80 3.97 2.82
N ILE A 126 4.95 5.30 2.67
CA ILE A 126 4.47 6.03 1.50
C ILE A 126 5.58 6.07 0.45
N MET A 127 5.23 5.76 -0.80
CA MET A 127 6.20 5.64 -1.88
C MET A 127 5.74 6.36 -3.12
N ARG A 128 6.70 7.00 -3.82
CA ARG A 128 6.51 7.58 -5.14
C ARG A 128 7.24 6.74 -6.17
N VAL A 129 6.57 6.37 -7.24
CA VAL A 129 7.15 5.70 -8.41
C VAL A 129 6.99 6.62 -9.62
N TRP A 130 8.02 6.75 -10.44
CA TRP A 130 7.93 7.55 -11.67
C TRP A 130 8.92 7.09 -12.74
N ASP A 131 8.58 7.40 -13.96
CA ASP A 131 9.45 7.32 -15.12
C ASP A 131 9.53 8.68 -15.84
N LYS A 132 9.89 8.70 -17.12
CA LYS A 132 9.97 9.93 -17.93
C LYS A 132 8.60 10.52 -18.29
N LYS A 133 7.50 9.77 -18.12
CA LYS A 133 6.16 10.13 -18.59
C LYS A 133 5.15 10.32 -17.48
N LYS A 134 5.24 9.52 -16.42
CA LYS A 134 4.19 9.37 -15.42
C LYS A 134 4.75 9.19 -14.02
N SER A 135 3.94 9.56 -13.05
CA SER A 135 4.24 9.37 -11.64
C SER A 135 3.03 8.82 -10.88
N LEU A 136 3.30 7.90 -9.95
CA LEU A 136 2.33 7.32 -9.03
C LEU A 136 2.78 7.56 -7.60
N VAL A 137 1.82 7.79 -6.71
CA VAL A 137 2.07 7.72 -5.27
C VAL A 137 1.21 6.63 -4.66
N PHE A 138 1.86 5.76 -3.89
CA PHE A 138 1.25 4.73 -3.10
C PHE A 138 1.22 5.19 -1.65
N LEU A 139 0.04 5.28 -1.08
CA LEU A 139 -0.19 5.70 0.30
C LEU A 139 -0.27 4.51 1.26
N GLY A 140 -0.38 3.27 0.73
CA GLY A 140 -0.78 2.13 1.54
C GLY A 140 -2.13 2.41 2.19
N ASP A 141 -2.21 2.16 3.48
CA ASP A 141 -3.41 2.43 4.26
C ASP A 141 -3.25 3.62 5.22
N ALA A 142 -2.37 4.56 4.86
CA ALA A 142 -2.07 5.74 5.65
C ALA A 142 -3.34 6.39 6.22
N GLY A 143 -3.44 6.40 7.54
CA GLY A 143 -4.50 7.12 8.26
C GLY A 143 -4.26 8.62 8.28
N VAL A 144 -5.09 9.34 9.03
CA VAL A 144 -5.02 10.82 9.13
C VAL A 144 -3.67 11.28 9.63
N GLU A 145 -3.18 10.69 10.74
CA GLU A 145 -1.92 11.12 11.37
C GLU A 145 -0.71 10.82 10.48
N CYS A 146 -0.70 9.68 9.79
CA CYS A 146 0.37 9.33 8.84
C CYS A 146 0.38 10.31 7.66
N GLY A 147 -0.79 10.61 7.08
CA GLY A 147 -0.93 11.60 6.01
C GLY A 147 -0.47 12.99 6.42
N ASP A 148 -0.87 13.44 7.61
CA ASP A 148 -0.48 14.74 8.15
C ASP A 148 1.04 14.86 8.40
N LEU A 149 1.67 13.79 8.86
CA LEU A 149 3.12 13.73 9.02
C LEU A 149 3.83 13.78 7.66
N ALA A 150 3.32 13.09 6.66
CA ALA A 150 3.87 13.11 5.31
C ALA A 150 3.78 14.52 4.67
N LEU A 151 2.66 15.24 4.85
CA LEU A 151 2.50 16.63 4.40
C LEU A 151 3.46 17.61 5.07
N LYS A 152 3.82 17.36 6.32
CA LYS A 152 4.77 18.19 7.09
C LYS A 152 6.22 17.75 6.92
N GLY A 153 6.43 16.60 6.29
CA GLY A 153 7.75 16.00 6.10
C GLY A 153 8.58 16.70 5.02
N PRO A 154 9.88 16.40 4.95
CA PRO A 154 10.80 17.03 4.00
C PRO A 154 10.54 16.66 2.54
N TYR A 155 9.71 15.66 2.29
CA TYR A 155 9.38 15.13 0.97
C TYR A 155 7.90 15.35 0.59
N ALA A 156 7.21 16.34 1.20
CA ALA A 156 5.81 16.64 0.94
C ALA A 156 5.52 16.91 -0.55
N GLU A 157 6.45 17.57 -1.27
CA GLU A 157 6.32 17.85 -2.70
C GLU A 157 6.31 16.56 -3.55
N ASP A 158 6.91 15.48 -3.07
CA ASP A 158 6.90 14.18 -3.74
C ASP A 158 5.53 13.47 -3.68
N LEU A 159 4.58 13.97 -2.90
CA LEU A 159 3.18 13.50 -2.90
C LEU A 159 2.40 13.98 -4.13
N ASN A 160 2.87 15.02 -4.83
CA ASN A 160 2.28 15.46 -6.10
C ASN A 160 2.57 14.45 -7.20
N CYS A 161 1.54 13.96 -7.90
CA CYS A 161 1.68 12.87 -8.88
C CYS A 161 0.61 12.93 -9.97
N ASP A 162 0.73 12.07 -10.98
CA ASP A 162 -0.34 11.87 -11.96
C ASP A 162 -1.43 10.97 -11.40
N TYR A 163 -1.04 9.87 -10.76
CA TYR A 163 -1.92 8.83 -10.23
C TYR A 163 -1.69 8.64 -8.73
N LEU A 164 -2.77 8.71 -7.96
CA LEU A 164 -2.73 8.53 -6.52
C LEU A 164 -3.48 7.25 -6.12
N GLN A 165 -2.81 6.30 -5.48
CA GLN A 165 -3.50 5.20 -4.82
C GLN A 165 -4.21 5.75 -3.59
N MET A 166 -5.52 5.54 -3.52
CA MET A 166 -6.36 6.03 -2.43
C MET A 166 -6.06 5.24 -1.15
N ALA A 167 -5.70 5.97 -0.11
CA ALA A 167 -5.29 5.39 1.16
C ALA A 167 -6.40 4.49 1.74
N HIS A 168 -6.00 3.35 2.30
CA HIS A 168 -6.88 2.39 2.99
C HIS A 168 -8.09 2.00 2.13
N HIS A 169 -7.82 1.60 0.87
CA HIS A 169 -8.85 1.21 -0.11
C HIS A 169 -9.92 2.29 -0.36
N GLY A 170 -9.63 3.55 0.02
CA GLY A 170 -10.55 4.69 -0.04
C GLY A 170 -11.43 4.85 1.21
N GLN A 171 -11.26 4.04 2.25
CA GLN A 171 -12.03 4.10 3.48
C GLN A 171 -11.13 4.47 4.68
N ASN A 172 -11.61 5.35 5.59
CA ASN A 172 -10.93 5.68 6.85
C ASN A 172 -9.41 5.96 6.75
N GLY A 173 -8.92 6.37 5.57
CA GLY A 173 -7.53 6.71 5.30
C GLY A 173 -7.20 8.17 5.60
N CYS A 174 -6.41 8.80 4.74
CA CYS A 174 -6.04 10.20 4.86
C CYS A 174 -7.26 11.14 4.89
N SER A 175 -7.09 12.34 5.47
CA SER A 175 -8.13 13.33 5.60
C SER A 175 -8.49 14.02 4.27
N GLU A 176 -9.66 14.68 4.20
CA GLU A 176 -10.03 15.54 3.06
C GLU A 176 -8.97 16.64 2.83
N GLU A 177 -8.43 17.22 3.92
CA GLU A 177 -7.41 18.25 3.84
C GLU A 177 -6.12 17.73 3.21
N PHE A 178 -5.73 16.50 3.51
CA PHE A 178 -4.59 15.83 2.86
C PHE A 178 -4.77 15.82 1.34
N TYR A 179 -5.90 15.32 0.85
CA TYR A 179 -6.16 15.25 -0.60
C TYR A 179 -6.27 16.61 -1.27
N ARG A 180 -6.74 17.64 -0.56
CA ARG A 180 -6.78 19.03 -1.05
C ARG A 180 -5.41 19.68 -1.10
N SER A 181 -4.47 19.23 -0.29
CA SER A 181 -3.12 19.82 -0.17
C SER A 181 -2.16 19.36 -1.24
N ILE A 182 -2.47 18.27 -1.96
CA ILE A 182 -1.61 17.70 -3.00
C ILE A 182 -2.24 17.77 -4.39
N LYS A 183 -1.41 17.69 -5.43
CA LYS A 183 -1.85 17.72 -6.83
C LYS A 183 -1.77 16.32 -7.42
N PHE A 184 -2.88 15.84 -7.96
CA PHE A 184 -2.95 14.59 -8.71
C PHE A 184 -4.07 14.64 -9.75
N ARG A 185 -3.99 13.80 -10.77
CA ARG A 185 -4.92 13.79 -11.90
C ARG A 185 -5.97 12.69 -11.77
N ALA A 186 -5.56 11.52 -11.28
CA ALA A 186 -6.39 10.33 -11.24
C ALA A 186 -6.27 9.58 -9.93
N CYS A 187 -7.35 8.92 -9.52
CA CYS A 187 -7.42 8.05 -8.35
C CYS A 187 -7.33 6.57 -8.76
N LEU A 188 -6.46 5.82 -8.07
CA LEU A 188 -6.41 4.37 -8.11
C LEU A 188 -7.06 3.81 -6.83
N TRP A 189 -8.13 3.04 -6.99
CA TRP A 189 -8.88 2.46 -5.89
C TRP A 189 -8.69 0.95 -5.86
N PRO A 190 -7.75 0.42 -5.08
CA PRO A 190 -7.64 -1.02 -4.80
C PRO A 190 -8.74 -1.41 -3.81
N THR A 191 -9.98 -1.46 -4.26
CA THR A 191 -11.17 -1.42 -3.41
C THR A 191 -12.11 -2.58 -3.76
N PRO A 192 -12.46 -3.46 -2.82
CA PRO A 192 -13.48 -4.48 -3.01
C PRO A 192 -14.90 -3.87 -3.01
N MET A 193 -15.89 -4.60 -3.53
CA MET A 193 -17.26 -4.09 -3.73
C MET A 193 -17.92 -3.64 -2.43
N TRP A 194 -17.72 -4.37 -1.34
CA TRP A 194 -18.34 -4.03 -0.06
C TRP A 194 -17.77 -2.73 0.53
N VAL A 195 -16.47 -2.47 0.34
CA VAL A 195 -15.84 -1.19 0.72
C VAL A 195 -16.32 -0.08 -0.21
N TRP A 196 -16.33 -0.34 -1.53
CA TRP A 196 -16.77 0.65 -2.53
C TRP A 196 -18.20 1.14 -2.29
N ASN A 197 -19.09 0.22 -1.93
CA ASN A 197 -20.48 0.50 -1.65
C ASN A 197 -20.75 0.93 -0.19
N ASN A 198 -19.74 0.89 0.69
CA ASN A 198 -19.90 1.07 2.14
C ASN A 198 -21.02 0.16 2.68
N ASP A 199 -20.97 -1.14 2.34
CA ASP A 199 -22.04 -2.11 2.57
C ASP A 199 -21.48 -3.40 3.17
N THR A 200 -21.76 -3.63 4.44
CA THR A 200 -21.42 -4.86 5.17
C THR A 200 -22.62 -5.82 5.33
N GLY A 201 -23.60 -5.73 4.40
CA GLY A 201 -24.82 -6.55 4.38
C GLY A 201 -26.11 -5.80 4.68
N GLY A 202 -26.03 -4.50 4.99
CA GLY A 202 -27.20 -3.63 5.24
C GLY A 202 -27.71 -2.88 4.02
N GLY A 203 -26.99 -2.93 2.90
CA GLY A 203 -27.25 -2.17 1.67
C GLY A 203 -26.29 -1.00 1.48
N PHE A 204 -26.42 -0.31 0.34
CA PHE A 204 -25.53 0.79 -0.06
C PHE A 204 -25.49 1.89 1.02
N ASP A 205 -24.26 2.29 1.38
CA ASP A 205 -23.93 3.38 2.33
C ASP A 205 -24.52 3.21 3.73
N THR A 206 -24.61 1.97 4.21
CA THR A 206 -25.15 1.65 5.57
C THR A 206 -24.10 1.24 6.58
N ALA A 207 -22.83 0.99 6.15
CA ALA A 207 -21.74 0.67 7.05
C ALA A 207 -21.02 1.94 7.57
N ASN A 208 -20.01 1.75 8.42
CA ASN A 208 -19.25 2.85 9.03
C ASN A 208 -17.97 3.21 8.26
N LEU A 209 -17.87 2.88 6.96
CA LEU A 209 -16.73 3.21 6.12
C LEU A 209 -16.91 4.62 5.53
N THR A 210 -15.81 5.27 5.20
CA THR A 210 -15.86 6.62 4.63
C THR A 210 -15.73 6.64 3.11
N THR A 211 -15.75 5.51 2.41
CA THR A 211 -15.47 5.41 0.97
C THR A 211 -16.39 6.29 0.13
N VAL A 212 -17.70 6.29 0.42
CA VAL A 212 -18.67 7.13 -0.30
C VAL A 212 -18.32 8.61 -0.11
N ARG A 213 -18.02 9.04 1.13
CA ARG A 213 -17.56 10.40 1.44
C ARG A 213 -16.24 10.72 0.75
N THR A 214 -15.28 9.80 0.73
CA THR A 214 -13.99 10.02 0.05
C THR A 214 -14.19 10.27 -1.45
N ARG A 215 -15.10 9.56 -2.10
CA ARG A 215 -15.48 9.82 -3.49
C ARG A 215 -16.06 11.21 -3.68
N GLU A 216 -16.95 11.65 -2.77
CA GLU A 216 -17.49 13.02 -2.79
C GLU A 216 -16.40 14.09 -2.63
N TRP A 217 -15.35 13.81 -1.83
CA TRP A 217 -14.20 14.71 -1.73
C TRP A 217 -13.47 14.82 -3.06
N MET A 218 -13.26 13.70 -3.75
CA MET A 218 -12.60 13.70 -5.06
C MET A 218 -13.41 14.47 -6.10
N ASP A 219 -14.73 14.31 -6.10
CA ASP A 219 -15.62 15.09 -6.96
C ASP A 219 -15.54 16.62 -6.67
N LYS A 220 -15.51 17.00 -5.39
CA LYS A 220 -15.36 18.40 -4.94
C LYS A 220 -14.00 19.00 -5.28
N ILE A 221 -12.94 18.19 -5.26
CA ILE A 221 -11.59 18.59 -5.69
C ILE A 221 -11.52 18.70 -7.22
N GLY A 222 -12.43 18.07 -7.94
CA GLY A 222 -12.52 18.13 -9.40
C GLY A 222 -11.82 16.97 -10.11
N ILE A 223 -11.44 15.90 -9.40
CA ILE A 223 -10.87 14.69 -10.01
C ILE A 223 -11.98 13.97 -10.80
N LYS A 224 -11.69 13.62 -12.05
CA LYS A 224 -12.64 12.96 -12.96
C LYS A 224 -12.21 11.55 -13.39
N GLU A 225 -10.95 11.23 -13.23
CA GLU A 225 -10.38 9.93 -13.62
C GLU A 225 -10.26 9.02 -12.40
N HIS A 226 -11.00 7.89 -12.42
CA HIS A 226 -11.03 6.92 -11.33
C HIS A 226 -10.91 5.52 -11.91
N HIS A 227 -9.89 4.78 -11.44
CA HIS A 227 -9.69 3.37 -11.74
C HIS A 227 -9.99 2.56 -10.48
N VAL A 228 -11.04 1.75 -10.53
CA VAL A 228 -11.58 1.01 -9.37
C VAL A 228 -11.41 -0.47 -9.63
N SER A 229 -10.60 -1.16 -8.85
CA SER A 229 -10.23 -2.57 -9.10
C SER A 229 -11.45 -3.48 -9.27
N VAL A 230 -12.45 -3.35 -8.40
CA VAL A 230 -13.67 -4.19 -8.45
C VAL A 230 -14.57 -3.89 -9.65
N ARG A 231 -14.48 -2.72 -10.25
CA ARG A 231 -15.28 -2.30 -11.41
C ARG A 231 -14.55 -2.49 -12.73
N ASP A 232 -13.27 -2.05 -12.74
CA ASP A 232 -12.50 -1.90 -13.98
C ASP A 232 -11.52 -3.07 -14.19
N GLY A 233 -11.35 -3.93 -13.17
CA GLY A 233 -10.46 -5.07 -13.23
C GLY A 233 -8.98 -4.66 -13.26
N LEU A 234 -8.17 -5.50 -13.91
CA LEU A 234 -6.74 -5.22 -14.11
C LEU A 234 -6.57 -4.05 -15.08
N TRP A 235 -5.83 -3.05 -14.65
CA TRP A 235 -5.55 -1.86 -15.44
C TRP A 235 -4.05 -1.70 -15.70
N LYS A 236 -3.70 -1.32 -16.91
CA LYS A 236 -2.33 -1.07 -17.34
C LYS A 236 -2.13 0.40 -17.66
N LEU A 237 -1.11 1.00 -17.09
CA LEU A 237 -0.62 2.34 -17.44
C LEU A 237 0.27 2.25 -18.69
N ASP A 238 -0.20 2.78 -19.81
CA ASP A 238 0.59 2.88 -21.06
C ASP A 238 1.39 4.19 -21.13
#